data_5f2ee9a1f364f72effd931c0b61c7760
#
_entry.id   5f2ee9a1f364f72effd931c0b61c7760
#
_cell.length_a   1.000
_cell.length_b   1.000
_cell.length_c   1.000
_cell.angle_alpha   90.00
_cell.angle_beta   90.00
_cell.angle_gamma   90.00
#
_symmetry.space_group_name_H-M   'P 1'
#
loop_
_entity.id
_entity.type
_entity.pdbx_description
1 polymer ?
#
loop_
_entity_poly.entity_id
_entity_poly.type
_entity_poly.pdbx_seq_one_letter_code
_entity_poly.pdbx_strand_id
1 'polypeptide(L)'
;MKKAVKRICIVAAVLISVCLIMAIISVNVKYNKYFEITELDMTKHYITDWGMVSINRAKIFNKDDFINEFQDVKLDMLDADIYEGTDYMVIYVTFNVDDVDKYDAEWFKMWSLETDNGWRNGKDMILNANLNNANLKITKNGTYEMYCAYNLRINNMSIDTFDELYKLNYKVLINQNPIVYYKLDINI
;
A
#
# COMPACT_ATOMS: atom_id res chain seq x y z
N MET A 1 53.37 -12.46 -34.94
CA MET A 1 52.86 -12.55 -33.55
C MET A 1 51.94 -11.41 -33.12
N LYS A 2 52.36 -10.14 -33.14
CA LYS A 2 51.56 -8.98 -32.66
C LYS A 2 50.14 -8.85 -33.27
N LYS A 3 49.97 -9.11 -34.60
CA LYS A 3 48.66 -9.02 -35.27
C LYS A 3 47.70 -10.13 -34.84
N ALA A 4 48.17 -11.34 -34.59
CA ALA A 4 47.34 -12.45 -34.13
C ALA A 4 46.85 -12.23 -32.70
N VAL A 5 47.71 -11.80 -31.79
CA VAL A 5 47.36 -11.45 -30.41
C VAL A 5 46.31 -10.34 -30.39
N LYS A 6 46.45 -9.27 -31.18
CA LYS A 6 45.46 -8.20 -31.28
C LYS A 6 44.08 -8.71 -31.73
N ARG A 7 44.04 -9.63 -32.71
CA ARG A 7 42.77 -10.23 -33.17
C ARG A 7 42.11 -11.08 -32.05
N ILE A 8 42.88 -11.86 -31.33
CA ILE A 8 42.41 -12.67 -30.21
C ILE A 8 41.83 -11.78 -29.10
N CYS A 9 42.51 -10.68 -28.75
CA CYS A 9 42.02 -9.73 -27.76
C CYS A 9 40.69 -9.06 -28.18
N ILE A 10 40.54 -8.71 -29.47
CA ILE A 10 39.31 -8.12 -29.99
C ILE A 10 38.15 -9.14 -29.89
N VAL A 11 38.38 -10.38 -30.34
CA VAL A 11 37.37 -11.44 -30.27
C VAL A 11 36.96 -11.73 -28.81
N ALA A 12 37.91 -11.78 -27.91
CA ALA A 12 37.65 -11.98 -26.50
C ALA A 12 36.84 -10.83 -25.91
N ALA A 13 37.16 -9.58 -26.23
CA ALA A 13 36.42 -8.41 -25.77
C ALA A 13 34.97 -8.40 -26.28
N VAL A 14 34.75 -8.75 -27.55
CA VAL A 14 33.41 -8.88 -28.13
C VAL A 14 32.61 -9.99 -27.41
N LEU A 15 33.20 -11.15 -27.19
CA LEU A 15 32.52 -12.25 -26.48
C LEU A 15 32.13 -11.86 -25.04
N ILE A 16 33.03 -11.20 -24.31
CA ILE A 16 32.74 -10.71 -22.95
C ILE A 16 31.58 -9.70 -23.00
N SER A 17 31.58 -8.77 -23.95
CA SER A 17 30.53 -7.77 -24.10
C SER A 17 29.17 -8.43 -24.38
N VAL A 18 29.13 -9.44 -25.26
CA VAL A 18 27.89 -10.18 -25.56
C VAL A 18 27.39 -10.93 -24.31
N CYS A 19 28.30 -11.59 -23.56
CA CYS A 19 27.92 -12.27 -22.32
C CYS A 19 27.36 -11.29 -21.27
N LEU A 20 27.96 -10.11 -21.12
CA LEU A 20 27.47 -9.08 -20.21
C LEU A 20 26.08 -8.57 -20.63
N ILE A 21 25.86 -8.29 -21.91
CA ILE A 21 24.54 -7.87 -22.42
C ILE A 21 23.48 -8.95 -22.16
N MET A 22 23.78 -10.21 -22.43
CA MET A 22 22.87 -11.32 -22.16
C MET A 22 22.56 -11.46 -20.68
N ALA A 23 23.56 -11.29 -19.80
CA ALA A 23 23.36 -11.31 -18.36
C ALA A 23 22.44 -10.15 -17.90
N ILE A 24 22.64 -8.94 -18.40
CA ILE A 24 21.78 -7.78 -18.09
C ILE A 24 20.36 -8.02 -18.56
N ILE A 25 20.17 -8.51 -19.80
CA ILE A 25 18.83 -8.83 -20.32
C ILE A 25 18.15 -9.90 -19.46
N SER A 26 18.88 -10.97 -19.11
CA SER A 26 18.34 -12.05 -18.28
C SER A 26 17.90 -11.55 -16.90
N VAL A 27 18.71 -10.70 -16.27
CA VAL A 27 18.37 -10.08 -14.98
C VAL A 27 17.14 -9.20 -15.14
N ASN A 28 17.13 -8.33 -16.15
CA ASN A 28 15.98 -7.43 -16.38
C ASN A 28 14.68 -8.22 -16.63
N VAL A 29 14.70 -9.24 -17.48
CA VAL A 29 13.52 -10.07 -17.73
C VAL A 29 13.06 -10.79 -16.46
N LYS A 30 14.01 -11.34 -15.68
CA LYS A 30 13.69 -12.03 -14.43
C LYS A 30 13.04 -11.13 -13.39
N TYR A 31 13.49 -9.88 -13.31
CA TYR A 31 13.04 -8.94 -12.27
C TYR A 31 12.01 -7.93 -12.75
N ASN A 32 11.71 -7.86 -14.06
CA ASN A 32 10.74 -6.90 -14.61
C ASN A 32 9.36 -7.00 -13.94
N LYS A 33 8.91 -8.22 -13.62
CA LYS A 33 7.65 -8.46 -12.92
C LYS A 33 7.55 -7.80 -11.53
N TYR A 34 8.70 -7.47 -10.90
CA TYR A 34 8.71 -6.80 -9.60
C TYR A 34 8.53 -5.29 -9.73
N PHE A 35 8.68 -4.76 -10.95
CA PHE A 35 8.49 -3.33 -11.26
C PHE A 35 7.17 -3.06 -11.99
N GLU A 36 6.41 -4.11 -12.33
CA GLU A 36 5.06 -3.92 -12.86
C GLU A 36 4.17 -3.31 -11.80
N ILE A 37 3.55 -2.18 -12.18
CA ILE A 37 2.56 -1.51 -11.34
C ILE A 37 1.19 -1.99 -11.78
N THR A 38 0.45 -2.61 -10.87
CA THR A 38 -0.95 -2.98 -11.08
C THR A 38 -1.81 -1.99 -10.33
N GLU A 39 -2.75 -1.36 -11.02
CA GLU A 39 -3.76 -0.50 -10.43
C GLU A 39 -5.13 -1.19 -10.51
N LEU A 40 -5.75 -1.38 -9.37
CA LEU A 40 -7.09 -1.92 -9.22
C LEU A 40 -8.05 -0.78 -8.88
N ASP A 41 -9.27 -0.86 -9.34
CA ASP A 41 -10.39 -0.08 -8.82
C ASP A 41 -11.10 -0.87 -7.70
N MET A 42 -11.94 -0.21 -6.90
CA MET A 42 -12.60 -0.82 -5.75
C MET A 42 -13.64 -1.91 -6.12
N THR A 43 -13.96 -2.08 -7.41
CA THR A 43 -14.86 -3.16 -7.88
C THR A 43 -14.12 -4.48 -8.07
N LYS A 44 -12.79 -4.46 -8.04
CA LYS A 44 -11.93 -5.64 -8.23
C LYS A 44 -11.45 -6.18 -6.91
N HIS A 45 -11.00 -7.43 -6.95
CA HIS A 45 -10.43 -8.12 -5.80
C HIS A 45 -8.96 -8.39 -6.05
N TYR A 46 -8.15 -8.27 -5.00
CA TYR A 46 -6.76 -8.70 -5.03
C TYR A 46 -6.65 -10.13 -4.50
N ILE A 47 -6.13 -11.02 -5.34
CA ILE A 47 -5.93 -12.43 -4.98
C ILE A 47 -4.53 -12.60 -4.40
N THR A 48 -4.47 -13.22 -3.23
CA THR A 48 -3.26 -13.60 -2.52
C THR A 48 -3.14 -15.12 -2.49
N ASP A 49 -2.04 -15.64 -1.98
CA ASP A 49 -1.86 -17.08 -1.75
C ASP A 49 -2.64 -17.62 -0.52
N TRP A 50 -3.17 -16.73 0.32
CA TRP A 50 -3.99 -17.06 1.49
C TRP A 50 -5.47 -16.73 1.32
N GLY A 51 -5.87 -16.11 0.21
CA GLY A 51 -7.26 -15.75 -0.02
C GLY A 51 -7.46 -14.51 -0.87
N MET A 52 -8.44 -13.67 -0.54
CA MET A 52 -8.86 -12.54 -1.35
C MET A 52 -9.07 -11.29 -0.49
N VAL A 53 -8.70 -10.14 -1.06
CA VAL A 53 -8.86 -8.82 -0.44
C VAL A 53 -9.75 -7.94 -1.30
N SER A 54 -10.70 -7.27 -0.66
CA SER A 54 -11.62 -6.32 -1.29
C SER A 54 -11.64 -5.02 -0.52
N ILE A 55 -11.61 -3.89 -1.24
CA ILE A 55 -11.89 -2.59 -0.65
C ILE A 55 -13.34 -2.25 -0.94
N ASN A 56 -14.15 -2.11 0.10
CA ASN A 56 -15.59 -1.93 -0.03
C ASN A 56 -15.99 -0.45 -0.08
N ARG A 57 -15.27 0.40 0.66
CA ARG A 57 -15.54 1.81 0.80
C ARG A 57 -14.27 2.54 1.24
N ALA A 58 -14.14 3.79 0.85
CA ALA A 58 -13.18 4.73 1.41
C ALA A 58 -13.88 6.06 1.70
N LYS A 59 -13.63 6.64 2.87
CA LYS A 59 -14.26 7.90 3.26
C LYS A 59 -13.29 8.75 4.07
N ILE A 60 -13.36 10.07 3.85
CA ILE A 60 -12.71 11.07 4.70
C ILE A 60 -13.74 11.55 5.74
N PHE A 61 -13.32 11.60 6.98
CA PHE A 61 -14.10 12.08 8.11
C PHE A 61 -13.36 13.24 8.76
N ASN A 62 -14.08 14.30 9.14
CA ASN A 62 -13.61 15.19 10.18
C ASN A 62 -13.70 14.51 11.56
N LYS A 63 -13.14 15.12 12.61
CA LYS A 63 -13.08 14.51 13.95
C LYS A 63 -14.47 14.13 14.47
N ASP A 64 -15.45 15.02 14.35
CA ASP A 64 -16.79 14.81 14.92
C ASP A 64 -17.53 13.69 14.18
N ASP A 65 -17.48 13.69 12.86
CA ASP A 65 -18.08 12.63 12.04
C ASP A 65 -17.39 11.28 12.29
N PHE A 66 -16.06 11.27 12.51
CA PHE A 66 -15.33 10.05 12.84
C PHE A 66 -15.78 9.46 14.19
N ILE A 67 -15.90 10.29 15.22
CA ILE A 67 -16.38 9.86 16.54
C ILE A 67 -17.81 9.34 16.44
N ASN A 68 -18.67 9.99 15.65
CA ASN A 68 -20.05 9.56 15.45
C ASN A 68 -20.18 8.24 14.68
N GLU A 69 -19.33 7.98 13.70
CA GLU A 69 -19.33 6.72 12.93
C GLU A 69 -18.83 5.55 13.79
N PHE A 70 -17.87 5.79 14.68
CA PHE A 70 -17.20 4.75 15.48
C PHE A 70 -17.49 4.86 16.99
N GLN A 71 -18.75 5.13 17.36
CA GLN A 71 -19.20 5.36 18.74
C GLN A 71 -18.84 4.23 19.72
N ASP A 72 -18.79 2.99 19.22
CA ASP A 72 -18.51 1.80 20.04
C ASP A 72 -16.98 1.59 20.27
N VAL A 73 -16.15 2.40 19.62
CA VAL A 73 -14.69 2.31 19.72
C VAL A 73 -14.20 3.31 20.78
N LYS A 74 -13.30 2.87 21.65
CA LYS A 74 -12.65 3.76 22.62
C LYS A 74 -11.68 4.69 21.90
N LEU A 75 -12.12 5.90 21.65
CA LEU A 75 -11.36 6.94 20.94
C LEU A 75 -10.87 8.06 21.88
N ASP A 76 -10.78 7.79 23.19
CA ASP A 76 -10.32 8.75 24.23
C ASP A 76 -8.97 9.40 23.87
N MET A 77 -8.17 8.70 23.07
CA MET A 77 -6.90 9.22 22.58
C MET A 77 -7.05 10.34 21.54
N LEU A 78 -8.22 10.51 20.91
CA LEU A 78 -8.45 11.58 19.92
C LEU A 78 -8.53 12.97 20.58
N ASP A 79 -8.65 13.02 21.91
CA ASP A 79 -8.58 14.27 22.68
C ASP A 79 -7.13 14.74 22.91
N ALA A 80 -6.15 13.93 22.53
CA ALA A 80 -4.76 14.36 22.58
C ALA A 80 -4.48 15.45 21.53
N ASP A 81 -3.66 16.44 21.90
CA ASP A 81 -3.29 17.59 21.03
C ASP A 81 -2.74 17.17 19.67
N ILE A 82 -2.15 15.98 19.60
CA ILE A 82 -1.63 15.42 18.33
C ILE A 82 -2.72 15.17 17.27
N TYR A 83 -3.98 15.11 17.66
CA TYR A 83 -5.11 14.90 16.76
C TYR A 83 -5.94 16.18 16.51
N GLU A 84 -5.52 17.31 17.06
CA GLU A 84 -6.15 18.59 16.78
C GLU A 84 -5.96 18.98 15.30
N GLY A 85 -7.02 19.46 14.63
CA GLY A 85 -6.99 19.80 13.21
C GLY A 85 -6.67 18.63 12.29
N THR A 86 -7.08 17.40 12.65
CA THR A 86 -6.85 16.19 11.88
C THR A 86 -8.16 15.69 11.29
N ASP A 87 -8.15 15.41 10.00
CA ASP A 87 -9.16 14.59 9.33
C ASP A 87 -8.64 13.14 9.21
N TYR A 88 -9.54 12.22 8.95
CA TYR A 88 -9.25 10.78 8.95
C TYR A 88 -9.72 10.14 7.65
N MET A 89 -8.81 9.51 6.91
CA MET A 89 -9.19 8.59 5.84
C MET A 89 -9.41 7.21 6.43
N VAL A 90 -10.59 6.64 6.24
CA VAL A 90 -10.86 5.25 6.61
C VAL A 90 -11.23 4.45 5.37
N ILE A 91 -10.53 3.35 5.18
CA ILE A 91 -10.75 2.37 4.13
C ILE A 91 -11.37 1.13 4.78
N TYR A 92 -12.53 0.71 4.30
CA TYR A 92 -13.25 -0.48 4.74
C TYR A 92 -12.81 -1.66 3.86
N VAL A 93 -12.25 -2.68 4.47
CA VAL A 93 -11.60 -3.79 3.79
C VAL A 93 -12.23 -5.11 4.22
N THR A 94 -12.47 -6.01 3.28
CA THR A 94 -12.85 -7.39 3.57
C THR A 94 -11.71 -8.34 3.19
N PHE A 95 -11.32 -9.18 4.13
CA PHE A 95 -10.45 -10.31 3.91
C PHE A 95 -11.27 -11.60 3.87
N ASN A 96 -11.21 -12.33 2.78
CA ASN A 96 -11.70 -13.70 2.70
C ASN A 96 -10.48 -14.61 2.79
N VAL A 97 -10.27 -15.22 3.96
CA VAL A 97 -9.11 -16.06 4.25
C VAL A 97 -9.48 -17.53 4.00
N ASP A 98 -8.86 -18.09 2.97
CA ASP A 98 -9.06 -19.50 2.57
C ASP A 98 -7.98 -20.42 3.16
N ASP A 99 -6.78 -19.88 3.43
CA ASP A 99 -5.63 -20.59 3.98
C ASP A 99 -4.97 -19.73 5.06
N VAL A 100 -5.40 -19.90 6.30
CA VAL A 100 -4.90 -19.11 7.44
C VAL A 100 -3.43 -19.37 7.76
N ASP A 101 -2.91 -20.53 7.41
CA ASP A 101 -1.50 -20.88 7.66
C ASP A 101 -0.54 -20.05 6.78
N LYS A 102 -1.04 -19.51 5.67
CA LYS A 102 -0.32 -18.59 4.80
C LYS A 102 -0.59 -17.11 5.08
N TYR A 103 -1.60 -16.81 5.93
CA TYR A 103 -1.95 -15.42 6.21
C TYR A 103 -0.81 -14.68 6.92
N ASP A 104 -0.36 -13.58 6.33
CA ASP A 104 0.68 -12.71 6.88
C ASP A 104 0.06 -11.39 7.39
N ALA A 105 -0.04 -11.26 8.72
CA ALA A 105 -0.55 -10.05 9.36
C ALA A 105 0.36 -8.82 9.11
N GLU A 106 1.65 -9.02 8.88
CA GLU A 106 2.60 -7.93 8.61
C GLU A 106 2.32 -7.29 7.25
N TRP A 107 1.86 -8.09 6.27
CA TRP A 107 1.48 -7.57 4.96
C TRP A 107 0.45 -6.42 5.06
N PHE A 108 -0.59 -6.57 5.87
CA PHE A 108 -1.60 -5.51 6.08
C PHE A 108 -1.00 -4.28 6.77
N LYS A 109 0.00 -4.44 7.64
CA LYS A 109 0.66 -3.30 8.31
C LYS A 109 1.45 -2.41 7.35
N MET A 110 1.93 -2.96 6.24
CA MET A 110 2.75 -2.25 5.26
C MET A 110 1.96 -1.35 4.29
N TRP A 111 0.63 -1.35 4.37
CA TRP A 111 -0.18 -0.53 3.50
C TRP A 111 0.07 0.96 3.73
N SER A 112 0.13 1.74 2.64
CA SER A 112 0.32 3.19 2.70
C SER A 112 -0.63 3.92 1.76
N LEU A 113 -1.12 5.07 2.21
CA LEU A 113 -1.96 5.97 1.42
C LEU A 113 -1.07 6.91 0.61
N GLU A 114 -1.43 7.13 -0.65
CA GLU A 114 -0.74 8.05 -1.55
C GLU A 114 -1.75 8.91 -2.30
N THR A 115 -1.30 10.08 -2.74
CA THR A 115 -2.08 10.99 -3.58
C THR A 115 -1.37 11.24 -4.92
N ASP A 116 -2.09 11.74 -5.90
CA ASP A 116 -1.57 12.08 -7.22
C ASP A 116 -0.53 13.20 -7.21
N ASN A 117 -0.52 14.08 -6.19
CA ASN A 117 0.51 15.11 -6.00
C ASN A 117 1.78 14.59 -5.31
N GLY A 118 1.88 13.28 -5.04
CA GLY A 118 3.05 12.63 -4.47
C GLY A 118 3.13 12.59 -2.95
N TRP A 119 2.11 13.10 -2.24
CA TRP A 119 2.05 12.91 -0.79
C TRP A 119 1.80 11.44 -0.44
N ARG A 120 2.43 10.98 0.64
CA ARG A 120 2.34 9.60 1.11
C ARG A 120 2.32 9.55 2.63
N ASN A 121 1.48 8.67 3.18
CA ASN A 121 1.42 8.41 4.63
C ASN A 121 1.23 6.93 4.93
N GLY A 122 1.82 6.47 6.03
CA GLY A 122 1.55 5.17 6.63
C GLY A 122 0.27 5.19 7.44
N LYS A 123 -0.22 4.00 7.82
CA LYS A 123 -1.37 3.87 8.72
C LYS A 123 -1.06 4.45 10.10
N ASP A 124 -2.05 5.07 10.73
CA ASP A 124 -1.99 5.34 12.16
C ASP A 124 -2.16 4.03 12.94
N MET A 125 -1.07 3.54 13.52
CA MET A 125 -1.03 2.22 14.15
C MET A 125 -1.92 2.14 15.38
N ILE A 126 -2.04 3.23 16.16
CA ILE A 126 -2.86 3.27 17.35
C ILE A 126 -4.34 3.28 16.97
N LEU A 127 -4.70 4.15 16.01
CA LEU A 127 -6.06 4.24 15.51
C LEU A 127 -6.51 2.93 14.88
N ASN A 128 -5.67 2.32 14.04
CA ASN A 128 -5.97 1.03 13.43
C ASN A 128 -6.13 -0.10 14.46
N ALA A 129 -5.32 -0.13 15.52
CA ALA A 129 -5.44 -1.10 16.59
C ALA A 129 -6.78 -0.97 17.34
N ASN A 130 -7.25 0.25 17.57
CA ASN A 130 -8.53 0.49 18.23
C ASN A 130 -9.71 0.13 17.33
N LEU A 131 -9.71 0.54 16.06
CA LEU A 131 -10.78 0.26 15.11
C LEU A 131 -10.93 -1.24 14.84
N ASN A 132 -9.84 -1.99 14.79
CA ASN A 132 -9.87 -3.42 14.46
C ASN A 132 -9.90 -4.32 15.69
N ASN A 133 -10.09 -3.79 16.89
CA ASN A 133 -9.88 -4.51 18.14
C ASN A 133 -8.45 -5.07 18.22
N ALA A 134 -7.55 -4.42 18.97
CA ALA A 134 -6.11 -4.72 19.04
C ALA A 134 -5.78 -6.21 19.29
N ASN A 135 -6.74 -6.96 19.86
CA ASN A 135 -6.62 -8.39 20.12
C ASN A 135 -7.17 -9.28 19.01
N LEU A 136 -7.78 -8.73 17.97
CA LEU A 136 -8.28 -9.52 16.84
C LEU A 136 -7.12 -10.15 16.10
N LYS A 137 -7.06 -11.48 16.18
CA LYS A 137 -6.12 -12.30 15.41
C LYS A 137 -6.90 -13.16 14.45
N ILE A 138 -6.52 -13.13 13.20
CA ILE A 138 -7.05 -14.07 12.20
C ILE A 138 -6.34 -15.42 12.46
N THR A 139 -7.09 -16.37 13.00
CA THR A 139 -6.59 -17.69 13.43
C THR A 139 -7.29 -18.86 12.76
N LYS A 140 -8.23 -18.58 11.87
CA LYS A 140 -8.98 -19.59 11.10
C LYS A 140 -9.43 -19.02 9.76
N ASN A 141 -9.78 -19.88 8.84
CA ASN A 141 -10.40 -19.50 7.58
C ASN A 141 -11.74 -18.81 7.82
N GLY A 142 -12.06 -17.82 7.00
CA GLY A 142 -13.31 -17.06 7.12
C GLY A 142 -13.24 -15.67 6.52
N THR A 143 -14.33 -14.93 6.67
CA THR A 143 -14.45 -13.54 6.21
C THR A 143 -14.26 -12.60 7.40
N TYR A 144 -13.42 -11.57 7.21
CA TYR A 144 -13.09 -10.58 8.23
C TYR A 144 -13.25 -9.18 7.66
N GLU A 145 -14.00 -8.36 8.36
CA GLU A 145 -14.08 -6.92 8.07
C GLU A 145 -13.02 -6.19 8.88
N MET A 146 -12.24 -5.38 8.18
CA MET A 146 -11.12 -4.65 8.74
C MET A 146 -11.17 -3.18 8.32
N TYR A 147 -10.59 -2.34 9.13
CA TYR A 147 -10.43 -0.92 8.84
C TYR A 147 -8.96 -0.57 8.61
N CYS A 148 -8.71 0.31 7.66
CA CYS A 148 -7.39 0.87 7.42
C CYS A 148 -7.49 2.38 7.55
N ALA A 149 -7.02 2.95 8.66
CA ALA A 149 -7.17 4.36 8.98
C ALA A 149 -5.83 5.11 8.88
N TYR A 150 -5.92 6.30 8.29
CA TYR A 150 -4.81 7.23 8.11
C TYR A 150 -5.23 8.59 8.66
N ASN A 151 -4.33 9.23 9.41
CA ASN A 151 -4.55 10.61 9.82
C ASN A 151 -4.07 11.57 8.72
N LEU A 152 -4.90 12.54 8.40
CA LEU A 152 -4.66 13.57 7.41
C LEU A 152 -4.47 14.88 8.18
N ARG A 153 -3.22 15.30 8.37
CA ARG A 153 -2.87 16.48 9.18
C ARG A 153 -2.12 17.49 8.36
N ILE A 154 -2.37 18.75 8.66
CA ILE A 154 -1.63 19.86 8.08
C ILE A 154 -0.12 19.74 8.34
N ASN A 155 0.30 19.18 9.47
CA ASN A 155 1.70 18.98 9.80
C ASN A 155 2.40 17.91 8.96
N ASN A 156 1.62 17.03 8.32
CA ASN A 156 2.12 15.94 7.49
C ASN A 156 1.94 16.21 5.98
N MET A 157 1.30 17.33 5.64
CA MET A 157 1.01 17.76 4.27
C MET A 157 1.51 19.19 4.08
N SER A 158 1.72 19.60 2.82
CA SER A 158 1.81 21.04 2.53
C SER A 158 0.45 21.70 2.79
N ILE A 159 0.43 23.01 3.07
CA ILE A 159 -0.81 23.78 3.25
C ILE A 159 -1.72 23.61 2.04
N ASP A 160 -1.17 23.77 0.82
CA ASP A 160 -1.94 23.63 -0.42
C ASP A 160 -2.54 22.21 -0.57
N THR A 161 -1.82 21.16 -0.16
CA THR A 161 -2.33 19.79 -0.17
C THR A 161 -3.47 19.59 0.83
N PHE A 162 -3.36 20.19 2.01
CA PHE A 162 -4.38 20.09 3.05
C PHE A 162 -5.66 20.86 2.66
N ASP A 163 -5.54 22.04 2.05
CA ASP A 163 -6.67 22.85 1.58
C ASP A 163 -7.44 22.14 0.45
N GLU A 164 -6.78 21.25 -0.30
CA GLU A 164 -7.39 20.48 -1.38
C GLU A 164 -7.72 19.02 -1.00
N LEU A 165 -7.63 18.68 0.27
CA LEU A 165 -7.77 17.33 0.83
C LEU A 165 -8.92 16.53 0.22
N TYR A 166 -10.09 17.14 0.07
CA TYR A 166 -11.29 16.48 -0.46
C TYR A 166 -11.34 16.41 -2.00
N LYS A 167 -10.36 16.99 -2.70
CA LYS A 167 -10.28 17.00 -4.16
C LYS A 167 -9.17 16.12 -4.72
N LEU A 168 -8.27 15.63 -3.85
CA LEU A 168 -7.15 14.79 -4.26
C LEU A 168 -7.63 13.42 -4.70
N ASN A 169 -6.92 12.85 -5.67
CA ASN A 169 -7.09 11.45 -6.03
C ASN A 169 -6.21 10.60 -5.11
N TYR A 170 -6.84 9.68 -4.42
CA TYR A 170 -6.18 8.79 -3.47
C TYR A 170 -6.01 7.39 -4.03
N LYS A 171 -4.90 6.77 -3.66
CA LYS A 171 -4.66 5.35 -3.88
C LYS A 171 -3.98 4.76 -2.64
N VAL A 172 -4.24 3.49 -2.38
CA VAL A 172 -3.56 2.75 -1.32
C VAL A 172 -2.65 1.71 -1.91
N LEU A 173 -1.37 1.74 -1.53
CA LEU A 173 -0.40 0.69 -1.84
C LEU A 173 -0.69 -0.50 -0.93
N ILE A 174 -1.05 -1.64 -1.50
CA ILE A 174 -1.39 -2.85 -0.75
C ILE A 174 -0.31 -3.92 -0.87
N ASN A 175 0.49 -3.89 -1.91
CA ASN A 175 1.59 -4.81 -2.11
C ASN A 175 2.78 -4.12 -2.78
N GLN A 176 4.00 -4.45 -2.34
CA GLN A 176 5.23 -3.83 -2.84
C GLN A 176 5.95 -4.69 -3.88
N ASN A 177 5.71 -6.00 -3.90
CA ASN A 177 6.36 -6.94 -4.82
C ASN A 177 5.38 -8.05 -5.23
N PRO A 178 4.70 -7.97 -6.39
CA PRO A 178 4.66 -6.85 -7.33
C PRO A 178 4.00 -5.60 -6.71
N ILE A 179 4.21 -4.43 -7.32
CA ILE A 179 3.59 -3.19 -6.84
C ILE A 179 2.10 -3.20 -7.20
N VAL A 180 1.23 -3.13 -6.19
CA VAL A 180 -0.22 -3.13 -6.38
C VAL A 180 -0.86 -1.99 -5.61
N TYR A 181 -1.61 -1.16 -6.31
CA TYR A 181 -2.42 -0.08 -5.76
C TYR A 181 -3.91 -0.35 -5.96
N TYR A 182 -4.71 0.10 -5.00
CA TYR A 182 -6.13 0.38 -5.23
C TYR A 182 -6.34 1.88 -5.41
N LYS A 183 -7.00 2.27 -6.49
CA LYS A 183 -7.56 3.62 -6.64
C LYS A 183 -8.81 3.72 -5.77
N LEU A 184 -8.87 4.76 -4.95
CA LEU A 184 -9.97 4.96 -4.02
C LEU A 184 -11.00 5.91 -4.63
N ASP A 185 -12.24 5.49 -4.62
CA ASP A 185 -13.38 6.36 -4.85
C ASP A 185 -13.85 6.89 -3.49
N ILE A 186 -13.63 8.18 -3.25
CA ILE A 186 -13.90 8.83 -1.97
C ILE A 186 -15.34 9.32 -1.96
N ASN A 187 -16.17 8.67 -1.17
CA ASN A 187 -17.48 9.19 -0.85
C ASN A 187 -17.33 10.27 0.24
N ILE A 188 -17.66 11.49 -0.11
CA ILE A 188 -17.68 12.65 0.78
C ILE A 188 -19.02 12.72 1.51
#